data_536ca1cb562326ca62d02997f79a7ecd
#
_entry.id   536ca1cb562326ca62d02997f79a7ecd
#
_cell.length_a   1.000
_cell.length_b   1.000
_cell.length_c   1.000
_cell.angle_alpha   90.00
_cell.angle_beta   90.00
_cell.angle_gamma   90.00
#
_symmetry.space_group_name_H-M   'P 1'
#
loop_
_entity.id
_entity.type
_entity.pdbx_description
1 polymer ?
#
loop_
_entity_poly.entity_id
_entity_poly.type
_entity_poly.pdbx_seq_one_letter_code
_entity_poly.pdbx_strand_id
1 'polypeptide(L)'
;GIPFGSNCVLLVRLDDTTVENAVSDGHFRCMEDCPQYAITMAAEFVYQAPTVLMVANGPRKTRPVAESVLGEVTCEVPISYAQRLAAAGGTVLYVLDEAAATELLAWRGEVEAKGYELIDLRGKSYVPVSSLSFSRDPHGGCLK
;
A
#
# COMPACT_ATOMS: atom_id res chain seq x y z
N GLY A 1 13.30 -2.80 9.29
CA GLY A 1 12.66 -3.41 8.13
C GLY A 1 11.93 -4.70 8.46
N ILE A 2 11.01 -5.12 7.59
CA ILE A 2 10.26 -6.38 7.71
C ILE A 2 10.82 -7.37 6.69
N PRO A 3 11.44 -8.50 7.12
CA PRO A 3 11.96 -9.47 6.18
C PRO A 3 10.84 -10.16 5.40
N PHE A 4 11.15 -10.54 4.17
CA PHE A 4 10.31 -11.46 3.41
C PHE A 4 10.58 -12.88 3.91
N GLY A 5 9.65 -13.44 4.64
CA GLY A 5 9.81 -14.75 5.29
C GLY A 5 8.51 -15.51 5.43
N SER A 6 8.63 -16.80 5.66
CA SER A 6 7.54 -17.79 5.65
C SER A 6 6.59 -17.73 6.85
N ASN A 7 6.87 -16.94 7.87
CA ASN A 7 5.99 -16.79 9.03
C ASN A 7 4.78 -15.91 8.69
N CYS A 8 3.59 -16.35 9.07
CA CYS A 8 2.36 -15.57 8.83
C CYS A 8 2.27 -14.32 9.71
N VAL A 9 2.83 -14.39 10.93
CA VAL A 9 2.73 -13.35 11.96
C VAL A 9 4.08 -13.12 12.60
N LEU A 10 4.44 -11.85 12.80
CA LEU A 10 5.68 -11.41 13.41
C LEU A 10 5.39 -10.50 14.62
N LEU A 11 6.16 -10.67 15.69
CA LEU A 11 6.34 -9.65 16.71
C LEU A 11 7.51 -8.75 16.27
N VAL A 12 7.24 -7.48 16.05
CA VAL A 12 8.22 -6.50 15.58
C VAL A 12 8.42 -5.41 16.62
N ARG A 13 9.66 -4.94 16.76
CA ARG A 13 9.93 -3.69 17.44
C ARG A 13 9.62 -2.55 16.48
N LEU A 14 8.85 -1.56 16.96
CA LEU A 14 8.57 -0.36 16.18
C LEU A 14 9.82 0.52 16.10
N ASP A 15 10.05 1.10 14.94
CA ASP A 15 11.06 2.13 14.76
C ASP A 15 10.53 3.50 15.26
N ASP A 16 11.45 4.42 15.50
CA ASP A 16 11.12 5.74 16.05
C ASP A 16 10.17 6.51 15.14
N THR A 17 10.33 6.39 13.81
CA THR A 17 9.45 7.04 12.83
C THR A 17 8.01 6.53 12.93
N THR A 18 7.83 5.22 13.16
CA THR A 18 6.49 4.63 13.36
C THR A 18 5.85 5.14 14.63
N VAL A 19 6.63 5.23 15.72
CA VAL A 19 6.16 5.75 17.02
C VAL A 19 5.81 7.25 16.90
N GLU A 20 6.67 8.06 16.27
CA GLU A 20 6.43 9.48 16.02
C GLU A 20 5.16 9.70 15.19
N ASN A 21 4.93 8.91 14.14
CA ASN A 21 3.72 8.98 13.33
C ASN A 21 2.48 8.66 14.15
N ALA A 22 2.52 7.63 15.01
CA ALA A 22 1.39 7.26 15.86
C ALA A 22 1.01 8.38 16.85
N VAL A 23 1.98 9.13 17.36
CA VAL A 23 1.74 10.30 18.20
C VAL A 23 1.21 11.47 17.37
N SER A 24 1.83 11.77 16.22
CA SER A 24 1.41 12.87 15.34
C SER A 24 0.00 12.68 14.78
N ASP A 25 -0.41 11.43 14.58
CA ASP A 25 -1.75 11.07 14.09
C ASP A 25 -2.79 11.03 15.25
N GLY A 26 -2.35 11.31 16.49
CA GLY A 26 -3.22 11.45 17.66
C GLY A 26 -3.63 10.12 18.31
N HIS A 27 -3.00 9.01 17.95
CA HIS A 27 -3.29 7.71 18.56
C HIS A 27 -2.76 7.61 19.99
N PHE A 28 -1.66 8.30 20.31
CA PHE A 28 -1.05 8.37 21.64
C PHE A 28 -0.71 9.83 21.98
N ARG A 29 -0.65 10.15 23.28
CA ARG A 29 -0.36 11.52 23.76
C ARG A 29 1.11 11.89 23.62
N CYS A 30 2.00 10.91 23.81
CA CYS A 30 3.45 11.07 23.74
C CYS A 30 4.09 9.73 23.34
N MET A 31 5.39 9.76 23.04
CA MET A 31 6.12 8.57 22.59
C MET A 31 6.22 7.48 23.69
N GLU A 32 6.25 7.91 24.94
CA GLU A 32 6.33 7.00 26.10
C GLU A 32 5.04 6.18 26.29
N ASP A 33 3.90 6.74 25.88
CA ASP A 33 2.61 6.04 25.93
C ASP A 33 2.46 5.03 24.77
N CYS A 34 3.30 5.13 23.73
CA CYS A 34 3.23 4.28 22.56
C CYS A 34 3.88 2.92 22.82
N PRO A 35 3.23 1.79 22.50
CA PRO A 35 3.85 0.48 22.56
C PRO A 35 5.13 0.41 21.72
N GLN A 36 6.17 -0.21 22.26
CA GLN A 36 7.45 -0.40 21.55
C GLN A 36 7.44 -1.61 20.61
N TYR A 37 6.42 -2.47 20.72
CA TYR A 37 6.26 -3.69 19.94
C TYR A 37 4.87 -3.78 19.37
N ALA A 38 4.77 -4.39 18.19
CA ALA A 38 3.50 -4.67 17.53
C ALA A 38 3.50 -6.07 16.92
N ILE A 39 2.32 -6.65 16.79
CA ILE A 39 2.10 -7.86 16.01
C ILE A 39 1.66 -7.45 14.61
N THR A 40 2.34 -7.97 13.59
CA THR A 40 2.04 -7.67 12.19
C THR A 40 2.05 -8.93 11.34
N MET A 41 1.40 -8.87 10.19
CA MET A 41 1.51 -9.92 9.18
C MET A 41 2.88 -9.85 8.49
N ALA A 42 3.48 -11.01 8.22
CA ALA A 42 4.69 -11.09 7.42
C ALA A 42 4.40 -10.66 5.97
N ALA A 43 5.38 -10.05 5.32
CA ALA A 43 5.23 -9.58 3.95
C ALA A 43 4.91 -10.72 2.98
N GLU A 44 5.58 -11.88 3.09
CA GLU A 44 5.30 -13.04 2.25
C GLU A 44 3.84 -13.49 2.35
N PHE A 45 3.26 -13.48 3.55
CA PHE A 45 1.85 -13.84 3.74
C PHE A 45 0.91 -12.86 3.04
N VAL A 46 1.16 -11.54 3.14
CA VAL A 46 0.36 -10.51 2.47
C VAL A 46 0.43 -10.67 0.96
N TYR A 47 1.63 -10.91 0.42
CA TYR A 47 1.86 -11.03 -1.02
C TYR A 47 1.57 -12.43 -1.60
N GLN A 48 0.98 -13.35 -0.83
CA GLN A 48 0.34 -14.57 -1.35
C GLN A 48 -1.04 -14.28 -1.96
N ALA A 49 -1.65 -13.14 -1.64
CA ALA A 49 -2.89 -12.73 -2.26
C ALA A 49 -2.69 -12.49 -3.77
N PRO A 50 -3.60 -12.97 -4.64
CA PRO A 50 -3.47 -12.77 -6.09
C PRO A 50 -3.60 -11.29 -6.50
N THR A 51 -4.23 -10.47 -5.64
CA THR A 51 -4.39 -9.03 -5.82
C THR A 51 -4.09 -8.33 -4.52
N VAL A 52 -3.22 -7.33 -4.57
CA VAL A 52 -2.89 -6.45 -3.44
C VAL A 52 -3.21 -5.01 -3.81
N LEU A 53 -4.03 -4.36 -2.97
CA LEU A 53 -4.38 -2.96 -3.09
C LEU A 53 -3.57 -2.14 -2.08
N MET A 54 -2.80 -1.19 -2.58
CA MET A 54 -2.04 -0.23 -1.77
C MET A 54 -2.68 1.14 -1.86
N VAL A 55 -3.12 1.67 -0.73
CA VAL A 55 -3.72 3.00 -0.64
C VAL A 55 -2.77 3.90 0.14
N ALA A 56 -2.40 5.04 -0.46
CA ALA A 56 -1.56 6.02 0.20
C ALA A 56 -1.98 7.44 -0.16
N ASN A 57 -1.91 8.34 0.82
CA ASN A 57 -2.26 9.74 0.65
C ASN A 57 -1.28 10.67 1.37
N GLY A 58 -1.17 11.87 0.85
CA GLY A 58 -0.37 12.95 1.40
C GLY A 58 1.12 12.91 1.01
N PRO A 59 1.80 14.06 1.15
CA PRO A 59 3.16 14.25 0.63
C PRO A 59 4.21 13.39 1.33
N ARG A 60 3.99 12.98 2.60
CA ARG A 60 4.90 12.08 3.32
C ARG A 60 5.00 10.68 2.71
N LYS A 61 4.05 10.31 1.82
CA LYS A 61 4.04 9.00 1.15
C LYS A 61 4.67 9.01 -0.23
N THR A 62 4.99 10.18 -0.78
CA THR A 62 5.58 10.34 -2.11
C THR A 62 6.82 9.47 -2.31
N ARG A 63 7.82 9.64 -1.44
CA ARG A 63 9.09 8.92 -1.53
C ARG A 63 8.94 7.41 -1.26
N PRO A 64 8.29 6.94 -0.18
CA PRO A 64 8.07 5.50 0.02
C PRO A 64 7.33 4.82 -1.13
N VAL A 65 6.35 5.49 -1.72
CA VAL A 65 5.61 4.98 -2.88
C VAL A 65 6.53 4.89 -4.11
N ALA A 66 7.31 5.92 -4.42
CA ALA A 66 8.27 5.89 -5.51
C ALA A 66 9.33 4.80 -5.32
N GLU A 67 9.89 4.68 -4.13
CA GLU A 67 10.86 3.62 -3.79
C GLU A 67 10.26 2.21 -3.92
N SER A 68 8.97 2.05 -3.62
CA SER A 68 8.29 0.74 -3.76
C SER A 68 8.16 0.27 -5.20
N VAL A 69 8.05 1.20 -6.15
CA VAL A 69 7.88 0.93 -7.59
C VAL A 69 9.22 0.97 -8.33
N LEU A 70 10.01 2.02 -8.10
CA LEU A 70 11.24 2.30 -8.85
C LEU A 70 12.50 1.76 -8.19
N GLY A 71 12.49 1.64 -6.86
CA GLY A 71 13.63 1.19 -6.06
C GLY A 71 13.90 -0.31 -6.15
N GLU A 72 14.90 -0.75 -5.41
CA GLU A 72 15.20 -2.17 -5.22
C GLU A 72 14.21 -2.82 -4.25
N VAL A 73 14.03 -4.14 -4.40
CA VAL A 73 13.23 -4.92 -3.47
C VAL A 73 14.04 -5.16 -2.21
N THR A 74 13.65 -4.52 -1.10
CA THR A 74 14.39 -4.57 0.16
C THR A 74 13.46 -4.64 1.37
N CYS A 75 13.97 -5.18 2.48
CA CYS A 75 13.25 -5.20 3.75
C CYS A 75 13.13 -3.82 4.40
N GLU A 76 13.96 -2.87 4.04
CA GLU A 76 13.88 -1.49 4.52
C GLU A 76 12.66 -0.76 3.95
N VAL A 77 12.21 -1.17 2.78
CA VAL A 77 10.98 -0.68 2.12
C VAL A 77 10.05 -1.88 1.87
N PRO A 78 9.34 -2.40 2.88
CA PRO A 78 8.58 -3.65 2.75
C PRO A 78 7.53 -3.65 1.66
N ILE A 79 6.96 -2.48 1.31
CA ILE A 79 6.03 -2.35 0.19
C ILE A 79 6.69 -2.61 -1.17
N SER A 80 8.02 -2.60 -1.28
CA SER A 80 8.74 -2.97 -2.50
C SER A 80 8.58 -4.47 -2.86
N TYR A 81 8.19 -5.31 -1.90
CA TYR A 81 7.88 -6.72 -2.18
C TYR A 81 6.72 -6.91 -3.16
N ALA A 82 5.90 -5.88 -3.37
CA ALA A 82 4.88 -5.87 -4.41
C ALA A 82 5.45 -6.14 -5.82
N GLN A 83 6.70 -5.75 -6.08
CA GLN A 83 7.39 -6.05 -7.35
C GLN A 83 7.55 -7.56 -7.56
N ARG A 84 7.72 -8.36 -6.49
CA ARG A 84 7.78 -9.83 -6.57
C ARG A 84 6.44 -10.43 -6.96
N LEU A 85 5.35 -9.91 -6.38
CA LEU A 85 4.00 -10.34 -6.73
C LEU A 85 3.70 -10.02 -8.19
N ALA A 86 3.99 -8.81 -8.65
CA ALA A 86 3.82 -8.42 -10.05
C ALA A 86 4.64 -9.29 -11.00
N ALA A 87 5.91 -9.58 -10.68
CA ALA A 87 6.78 -10.46 -11.46
C ALA A 87 6.28 -11.92 -11.50
N ALA A 88 5.54 -12.36 -10.48
CA ALA A 88 4.91 -13.67 -10.43
C ALA A 88 3.53 -13.72 -11.13
N GLY A 89 3.10 -12.63 -11.79
CA GLY A 89 1.82 -12.55 -12.50
C GLY A 89 0.63 -12.18 -11.63
N GLY A 90 0.85 -11.76 -10.37
CA GLY A 90 -0.19 -11.21 -9.52
C GLY A 90 -0.51 -9.74 -9.86
N THR A 91 -1.62 -9.26 -9.34
CA THR A 91 -2.06 -7.88 -9.56
C THR A 91 -1.71 -6.99 -8.37
N VAL A 92 -1.03 -5.87 -8.65
CA VAL A 92 -0.76 -4.83 -7.66
C VAL A 92 -1.41 -3.53 -8.11
N LEU A 93 -2.27 -2.97 -7.25
CA LEU A 93 -2.97 -1.73 -7.51
C LEU A 93 -2.51 -0.67 -6.50
N TYR A 94 -2.05 0.46 -6.99
CA TYR A 94 -1.77 1.64 -6.17
C TYR A 94 -2.90 2.66 -6.37
N VAL A 95 -3.58 3.03 -5.28
CA VAL A 95 -4.57 4.12 -5.25
C VAL A 95 -3.95 5.27 -4.46
N LEU A 96 -3.63 6.34 -5.15
CA LEU A 96 -2.84 7.45 -4.63
C LEU A 96 -3.60 8.76 -4.83
N ASP A 97 -3.49 9.68 -3.86
CA ASP A 97 -3.80 11.06 -4.14
C ASP A 97 -2.67 11.73 -4.93
N GLU A 98 -2.91 12.94 -5.42
CA GLU A 98 -1.94 13.68 -6.23
C GLU A 98 -0.63 13.92 -5.47
N ALA A 99 -0.71 14.20 -4.17
CA ALA A 99 0.46 14.47 -3.35
C ALA A 99 1.34 13.21 -3.18
N ALA A 100 0.75 12.05 -2.91
CA ALA A 100 1.49 10.79 -2.81
C ALA A 100 2.05 10.31 -4.16
N ALA A 101 1.43 10.68 -5.28
CA ALA A 101 1.82 10.29 -6.61
C ALA A 101 2.90 11.19 -7.25
N THR A 102 3.30 12.28 -6.61
CA THR A 102 4.13 13.34 -7.21
C THR A 102 5.41 12.80 -7.87
N GLU A 103 6.20 11.95 -7.19
CA GLU A 103 7.43 11.39 -7.75
C GLU A 103 7.15 10.38 -8.87
N LEU A 104 6.13 9.53 -8.73
CA LEU A 104 5.74 8.58 -9.79
C LEU A 104 5.32 9.32 -11.07
N LEU A 105 4.62 10.43 -10.93
CA LEU A 105 4.23 11.27 -12.07
C LEU A 105 5.44 11.94 -12.73
N ALA A 106 6.43 12.37 -11.93
CA ALA A 106 7.69 12.95 -12.46
C ALA A 106 8.53 11.90 -13.21
N TRP A 107 8.51 10.63 -12.79
CA TRP A 107 9.24 9.51 -13.36
C TRP A 107 8.34 8.56 -14.17
N ARG A 108 7.29 9.11 -14.80
CA ARG A 108 6.31 8.31 -15.56
C ARG A 108 6.94 7.31 -16.53
N GLY A 109 7.95 7.72 -17.29
CA GLY A 109 8.60 6.86 -18.28
C GLY A 109 9.27 5.63 -17.66
N GLU A 110 9.92 5.80 -16.52
CA GLU A 110 10.56 4.71 -15.76
C GLU A 110 9.51 3.79 -15.12
N VAL A 111 8.41 4.34 -14.64
CA VAL A 111 7.28 3.57 -14.07
C VAL A 111 6.66 2.69 -15.15
N GLU A 112 6.39 3.25 -16.33
CA GLU A 112 5.85 2.52 -17.48
C GLU A 112 6.85 1.49 -18.02
N ALA A 113 8.15 1.80 -18.02
CA ALA A 113 9.21 0.86 -18.44
C ALA A 113 9.31 -0.36 -17.48
N LYS A 114 8.90 -0.22 -16.21
CA LYS A 114 8.78 -1.34 -15.25
C LYS A 114 7.46 -2.13 -15.42
N GLY A 115 6.63 -1.78 -16.38
CA GLY A 115 5.37 -2.47 -16.69
C GLY A 115 4.16 -1.99 -15.88
N TYR A 116 4.24 -0.86 -15.17
CA TYR A 116 3.10 -0.27 -14.50
C TYR A 116 2.33 0.66 -15.44
N GLU A 117 1.00 0.58 -15.40
CA GLU A 117 0.10 1.51 -16.09
C GLU A 117 -0.29 2.64 -15.13
N LEU A 118 -0.14 3.89 -15.58
CA LEU A 118 -0.54 5.08 -14.83
C LEU A 118 -1.88 5.61 -15.35
N ILE A 119 -2.92 5.48 -14.54
CA ILE A 119 -4.27 5.94 -14.85
C ILE A 119 -4.55 7.22 -14.06
N ASP A 120 -4.60 8.36 -14.76
CA ASP A 120 -4.96 9.64 -14.16
C ASP A 120 -6.48 9.79 -14.10
N LEU A 121 -6.99 9.87 -12.89
CA LEU A 121 -8.42 9.98 -12.62
C LEU A 121 -8.84 11.41 -12.24
N ARG A 122 -7.92 12.38 -12.23
CA ARG A 122 -8.24 13.78 -11.92
C ARG A 122 -9.22 14.37 -12.95
N GLY A 123 -10.16 15.15 -12.45
CA GLY A 123 -11.19 15.76 -13.30
C GLY A 123 -12.22 14.83 -13.93
N LYS A 124 -12.14 13.52 -13.64
CA LYS A 124 -13.18 12.57 -14.07
C LYS A 124 -14.35 12.60 -13.10
N SER A 125 -15.55 12.62 -13.65
CA SER A 125 -16.78 12.48 -12.86
C SER A 125 -17.01 11.01 -12.52
N TYR A 126 -17.27 10.74 -11.25
CA TYR A 126 -17.62 9.41 -10.77
C TYR A 126 -19.08 9.34 -10.38
N VAL A 127 -19.71 8.21 -10.65
CA VAL A 127 -21.05 7.92 -10.14
C VAL A 127 -20.91 7.65 -8.63
N PRO A 128 -21.58 8.41 -7.74
CA PRO A 128 -21.54 8.14 -6.31
C PRO A 128 -22.03 6.70 -6.03
N VAL A 129 -21.39 6.04 -5.05
CA VAL A 129 -21.77 4.67 -4.64
C VAL A 129 -23.25 4.60 -4.25
N SER A 130 -23.80 5.67 -3.67
CA SER A 130 -25.23 5.80 -3.35
C SER A 130 -26.18 5.74 -4.54
N SER A 131 -25.68 5.98 -5.75
CA SER A 131 -26.47 5.89 -7.00
C SER A 131 -26.30 4.55 -7.72
N LEU A 132 -25.46 3.64 -7.21
CA LEU A 132 -25.34 2.29 -7.74
C LEU A 132 -26.46 1.43 -7.16
N SER A 133 -27.32 0.91 -8.02
CA SER A 133 -28.30 -0.11 -7.63
C SER A 133 -27.59 -1.47 -7.61
N PHE A 134 -27.38 -2.01 -6.41
CA PHE A 134 -26.95 -3.40 -6.27
C PHE A 134 -28.19 -4.30 -6.32
N SER A 135 -28.37 -5.03 -7.43
CA SER A 135 -29.34 -6.13 -7.43
C SER A 135 -28.77 -7.24 -6.54
N ARG A 136 -29.47 -7.57 -5.47
CA ARG A 136 -29.15 -8.80 -4.73
C ARG A 136 -29.51 -9.98 -5.64
N ASP A 137 -28.54 -10.84 -5.89
CA ASP A 137 -28.80 -12.14 -6.48
C ASP A 137 -29.81 -12.87 -5.57
N PRO A 138 -30.98 -13.29 -6.07
CA PRO A 138 -31.99 -13.99 -5.28
C PRO A 138 -31.46 -15.29 -4.66
N HIS A 139 -30.31 -15.79 -5.09
CA HIS A 139 -29.65 -16.99 -4.58
C HIS A 139 -28.50 -16.72 -3.59
N GLY A 140 -28.30 -15.47 -3.15
CA GLY A 140 -27.33 -15.12 -2.08
C GLY A 140 -25.85 -15.26 -2.46
N GLY A 141 -25.53 -15.36 -3.75
CA GLY A 141 -24.16 -15.35 -4.25
C GLY A 141 -23.51 -13.98 -4.08
N CYS A 142 -22.31 -13.94 -3.51
CA CYS A 142 -21.47 -12.75 -3.52
C CYS A 142 -21.16 -12.37 -4.97
N LEU A 143 -21.34 -11.12 -5.35
CA LEU A 143 -20.93 -10.61 -6.66
C LEU A 143 -19.45 -10.89 -6.88
N LYS A 144 -19.12 -11.56 -7.97
CA LYS A 144 -17.76 -11.73 -8.46
C LYS A 144 -17.22 -10.43 -9.01
#